data_5a7af491a370a62a74e2e8d23203c2a0
#
_entry.id   5a7af491a370a62a74e2e8d23203c2a0
#
_cell.length_a   1.000
_cell.length_b   1.000
_cell.length_c   1.000
_cell.angle_alpha   90.00
_cell.angle_beta   90.00
_cell.angle_gamma   90.00
#
_symmetry.space_group_name_H-M   'P 1'
#
loop_
_entity.id
_entity.type
_entity.pdbx_description
1 polymer ?
#
loop_
_entity_poly.entity_id
_entity_poly.type
_entity_poly.pdbx_seq_one_letter_code
_entity_poly.pdbx_strand_id
1 'polypeptide(L)'
;MLQIKDLTFDVTEEKGQKEIIKGLNLNVDEGKFIVITGPNGSGKSTLAKLIAGIEHPTSGRIFFDGADITELSITERANLGISFAFQQPVRFKGITVLDLLRLAAKKRLSVGEACNYLSEVGLCAKDYVNREVNASLSGGELKRIEIATVLARGTRLSIFDEPEAGIDLWSFQSLIKVFRHMRDTIHG
;
A
#
# COMPACT_ATOMS: atom_id res chain seq x y z
N MET A 1 8.01 -10.69 11.72
CA MET A 1 7.17 -9.52 11.52
C MET A 1 5.74 -9.88 11.08
N LEU A 2 5.48 -10.38 9.87
CA LEU A 2 4.15 -10.85 9.44
C LEU A 2 4.13 -12.38 9.36
N GLN A 3 3.12 -13.02 9.95
CA GLN A 3 2.92 -14.46 9.86
C GLN A 3 1.46 -14.76 9.54
N ILE A 4 1.24 -15.62 8.57
CA ILE A 4 -0.07 -16.09 8.12
C ILE A 4 -0.10 -17.60 8.32
N LYS A 5 -1.17 -18.11 8.95
CA LYS A 5 -1.34 -19.54 9.26
C LYS A 5 -2.69 -20.02 8.74
N ASP A 6 -2.62 -21.02 7.85
CA ASP A 6 -3.78 -21.74 7.27
C ASP A 6 -4.91 -20.83 6.79
N LEU A 7 -4.53 -19.67 6.19
CA LEU A 7 -5.47 -18.64 5.78
C LEU A 7 -6.32 -19.12 4.60
N THR A 8 -7.63 -19.09 4.78
CA THR A 8 -8.61 -19.43 3.74
C THR A 8 -9.58 -18.27 3.56
N PHE A 9 -9.95 -18.00 2.32
CA PHE A 9 -10.94 -16.99 1.98
C PHE A 9 -11.84 -17.46 0.85
N ASP A 10 -13.13 -17.50 1.13
CA ASP A 10 -14.19 -17.92 0.22
C ASP A 10 -15.11 -16.75 -0.08
N VAL A 11 -15.57 -16.67 -1.32
CA VAL A 11 -16.64 -15.76 -1.74
C VAL A 11 -17.87 -16.56 -2.17
N THR A 12 -19.03 -16.03 -1.82
CA THR A 12 -20.31 -16.61 -2.29
C THR A 12 -20.66 -15.96 -3.63
N GLU A 13 -20.65 -16.76 -4.68
CA GLU A 13 -21.14 -16.39 -6.02
C GLU A 13 -22.51 -17.03 -6.27
N GLU A 14 -23.25 -16.56 -7.29
CA GLU A 14 -24.57 -17.14 -7.67
C GLU A 14 -24.52 -18.66 -7.94
N LYS A 15 -23.35 -19.20 -8.27
CA LYS A 15 -23.12 -20.63 -8.58
C LYS A 15 -22.56 -21.44 -7.41
N GLY A 16 -22.45 -20.86 -6.21
CA GLY A 16 -21.93 -21.51 -5.01
C GLY A 16 -20.74 -20.79 -4.37
N GLN A 17 -20.12 -21.42 -3.40
CA GLN A 17 -18.88 -20.93 -2.78
C GLN A 17 -17.68 -21.14 -3.72
N LYS A 18 -16.86 -20.10 -3.85
CA LYS A 18 -15.61 -20.15 -4.59
C LYS A 18 -14.46 -19.82 -3.65
N GLU A 19 -13.59 -20.75 -3.48
CA GLU A 19 -12.39 -20.61 -2.68
C GLU A 19 -11.33 -19.78 -3.45
N ILE A 20 -11.00 -18.61 -2.95
CA ILE A 20 -10.01 -17.69 -3.55
C ILE A 20 -8.62 -17.92 -2.97
N ILE A 21 -8.53 -18.16 -1.66
CA ILE A 21 -7.29 -18.49 -0.96
C ILE A 21 -7.54 -19.76 -0.16
N LYS A 22 -6.62 -20.72 -0.27
CA LYS A 22 -6.74 -22.05 0.30
C LYS A 22 -5.57 -22.40 1.21
N GLY A 23 -5.78 -22.37 2.52
CA GLY A 23 -4.83 -22.83 3.52
C GLY A 23 -3.44 -22.18 3.37
N LEU A 24 -3.39 -20.87 3.06
CA LEU A 24 -2.14 -20.18 2.80
C LEU A 24 -1.33 -20.02 4.08
N ASN A 25 -0.06 -20.42 4.01
CA ASN A 25 0.93 -20.20 5.05
C ASN A 25 2.05 -19.30 4.49
N LEU A 26 2.37 -18.20 5.20
CA LEU A 26 3.39 -17.24 4.78
C LEU A 26 4.06 -16.64 6.02
N ASN A 27 5.39 -16.58 5.99
CA ASN A 27 6.19 -15.84 6.97
C ASN A 27 7.01 -14.76 6.26
N VAL A 28 6.94 -13.54 6.76
CA VAL A 28 7.74 -12.41 6.29
C VAL A 28 8.47 -11.81 7.47
N ASP A 29 9.78 -11.90 7.44
CA ASP A 29 10.65 -11.31 8.45
C ASP A 29 10.73 -9.78 8.29
N GLU A 30 11.23 -9.10 9.31
CA GLU A 30 11.51 -7.68 9.25
C GLU A 30 12.61 -7.39 8.22
N GLY A 31 12.53 -6.20 7.59
CA GLY A 31 13.50 -5.80 6.58
C GLY A 31 13.46 -6.58 5.26
N LYS A 32 12.37 -7.28 4.96
CA LYS A 32 12.23 -8.03 3.70
C LYS A 32 11.36 -7.28 2.70
N PHE A 33 11.81 -7.28 1.46
CA PHE A 33 11.04 -6.83 0.30
C PHE A 33 10.50 -8.08 -0.43
N ILE A 34 9.18 -8.25 -0.42
CA ILE A 34 8.52 -9.43 -0.99
C ILE A 34 7.71 -9.03 -2.23
N VAL A 35 7.83 -9.81 -3.27
CA VAL A 35 7.02 -9.68 -4.49
C VAL A 35 6.15 -10.91 -4.64
N ILE A 36 4.84 -10.69 -4.71
CA ILE A 36 3.84 -11.76 -4.94
C ILE A 36 3.42 -11.70 -6.40
N THR A 37 3.68 -12.76 -7.14
CA THR A 37 3.35 -12.88 -8.56
C THR A 37 2.38 -14.02 -8.81
N GLY A 38 1.66 -13.97 -9.92
CA GLY A 38 0.73 -15.00 -10.32
C GLY A 38 -0.28 -14.49 -11.35
N PRO A 39 -1.07 -15.38 -11.97
CA PRO A 39 -2.07 -15.01 -12.97
C PRO A 39 -3.16 -14.10 -12.38
N ASN A 40 -3.90 -13.41 -13.27
CA ASN A 40 -5.06 -12.63 -12.84
C ASN A 40 -6.11 -13.54 -12.22
N GLY A 41 -6.73 -13.09 -11.12
CA GLY A 41 -7.71 -13.88 -10.37
C GLY A 41 -7.12 -14.92 -9.40
N SER A 42 -5.78 -14.97 -9.23
CA SER A 42 -5.12 -15.91 -8.28
C SER A 42 -5.18 -15.48 -6.80
N GLY A 43 -5.92 -14.41 -6.46
CA GLY A 43 -6.09 -13.99 -5.08
C GLY A 43 -5.02 -13.02 -4.54
N LYS A 44 -4.12 -12.48 -5.37
CA LYS A 44 -3.07 -11.53 -4.93
C LYS A 44 -3.64 -10.31 -4.21
N SER A 45 -4.56 -9.59 -4.87
CA SER A 45 -5.24 -8.42 -4.29
C SER A 45 -6.11 -8.79 -3.09
N THR A 46 -6.70 -9.99 -3.09
CA THR A 46 -7.46 -10.51 -1.95
C THR A 46 -6.55 -10.72 -0.74
N LEU A 47 -5.39 -11.33 -0.94
CA LEU A 47 -4.41 -11.50 0.14
C LEU A 47 -3.94 -10.15 0.69
N ALA A 48 -3.65 -9.19 -0.17
CA ALA A 48 -3.28 -7.84 0.23
C ALA A 48 -4.36 -7.17 1.08
N LYS A 49 -5.64 -7.29 0.68
CA LYS A 49 -6.81 -6.78 1.42
C LYS A 49 -7.01 -7.47 2.76
N LEU A 50 -6.83 -8.80 2.82
CA LEU A 50 -6.91 -9.57 4.07
C LEU A 50 -5.84 -9.11 5.08
N ILE A 51 -4.59 -8.89 4.64
CA ILE A 51 -3.53 -8.39 5.51
C ILE A 51 -3.82 -6.96 5.97
N ALA A 52 -4.41 -6.13 5.11
CA ALA A 52 -4.79 -4.76 5.47
C ALA A 52 -6.04 -4.65 6.36
N GLY A 53 -6.84 -5.73 6.49
CA GLY A 53 -8.11 -5.76 7.24
C GLY A 53 -9.29 -5.15 6.47
N ILE A 54 -9.18 -5.06 5.15
CA ILE A 54 -10.27 -4.63 4.26
C ILE A 54 -11.27 -5.78 4.08
N GLU A 55 -10.74 -7.00 3.99
CA GLU A 55 -11.51 -8.24 3.95
C GLU A 55 -11.18 -9.07 5.20
N HIS A 56 -12.11 -9.94 5.60
CA HIS A 56 -11.92 -10.87 6.72
C HIS A 56 -11.79 -12.28 6.20
N PRO A 57 -10.85 -13.10 6.71
CA PRO A 57 -10.68 -14.46 6.24
C PRO A 57 -11.86 -15.33 6.69
N THR A 58 -12.16 -16.38 5.90
CA THR A 58 -13.14 -17.41 6.27
C THR A 58 -12.60 -18.29 7.40
N SER A 59 -11.27 -18.57 7.39
CA SER A 59 -10.57 -19.28 8.44
C SER A 59 -9.07 -18.98 8.41
N GLY A 60 -8.34 -19.46 9.42
CA GLY A 60 -6.91 -19.18 9.58
C GLY A 60 -6.65 -17.91 10.38
N ARG A 61 -5.39 -17.52 10.50
CA ARG A 61 -4.98 -16.38 11.33
C ARG A 61 -3.86 -15.56 10.72
N ILE A 62 -3.88 -14.28 11.02
CA ILE A 62 -2.85 -13.31 10.62
C ILE A 62 -2.24 -12.71 11.88
N PHE A 63 -0.91 -12.79 11.99
CA PHE A 63 -0.15 -12.22 13.11
C PHE A 63 0.79 -11.14 12.60
N PHE A 64 0.89 -10.06 13.33
CA PHE A 64 1.84 -8.98 13.10
C PHE A 64 2.62 -8.72 14.39
N ASP A 65 3.94 -8.86 14.35
CA ASP A 65 4.83 -8.79 15.51
C ASP A 65 4.42 -9.70 16.68
N GLY A 66 3.92 -10.88 16.35
CA GLY A 66 3.46 -11.86 17.34
C GLY A 66 2.05 -11.63 17.86
N ALA A 67 1.44 -10.48 17.61
CA ALA A 67 0.05 -10.21 17.98
C ALA A 67 -0.91 -10.72 16.90
N ASP A 68 -1.98 -11.39 17.30
CA ASP A 68 -3.06 -11.79 16.40
C ASP A 68 -3.85 -10.55 15.97
N ILE A 69 -3.86 -10.26 14.67
CA ILE A 69 -4.54 -9.11 14.07
C ILE A 69 -5.75 -9.53 13.22
N THR A 70 -6.12 -10.81 13.23
CA THR A 70 -7.13 -11.39 12.34
C THR A 70 -8.44 -10.61 12.35
N GLU A 71 -8.93 -10.28 13.55
CA GLU A 71 -10.20 -9.59 13.76
C GLU A 71 -10.06 -8.05 13.88
N LEU A 72 -8.84 -7.52 13.82
CA LEU A 72 -8.63 -6.09 13.92
C LEU A 72 -9.12 -5.35 12.68
N SER A 73 -9.76 -4.22 12.90
CA SER A 73 -10.22 -3.31 11.84
C SER A 73 -9.06 -2.69 11.06
N ILE A 74 -9.36 -2.13 9.89
CA ILE A 74 -8.40 -1.37 9.08
C ILE A 74 -7.70 -0.28 9.91
N THR A 75 -8.47 0.44 10.74
CA THR A 75 -7.94 1.54 11.57
C THR A 75 -6.96 1.03 12.62
N GLU A 76 -7.27 -0.07 13.29
CA GLU A 76 -6.39 -0.68 14.28
C GLU A 76 -5.10 -1.17 13.64
N ARG A 77 -5.19 -1.90 12.51
CA ARG A 77 -4.01 -2.34 11.75
C ARG A 77 -3.18 -1.16 11.23
N ALA A 78 -3.83 -0.09 10.78
CA ALA A 78 -3.15 1.12 10.37
C ALA A 78 -2.42 1.81 11.55
N ASN A 79 -2.94 1.73 12.76
CA ASN A 79 -2.27 2.23 13.97
C ASN A 79 -1.10 1.36 14.42
N LEU A 80 -1.12 0.06 14.12
CA LEU A 80 0.03 -0.84 14.29
C LEU A 80 1.16 -0.60 13.29
N GLY A 81 0.94 0.24 12.26
CA GLY A 81 1.95 0.57 11.27
C GLY A 81 1.84 -0.23 9.97
N ILE A 82 0.66 -0.75 9.65
CA ILE A 82 0.37 -1.37 8.35
C ILE A 82 -0.23 -0.30 7.42
N SER A 83 0.30 -0.16 6.22
CA SER A 83 -0.25 0.71 5.17
C SER A 83 -0.60 -0.08 3.91
N PHE A 84 -1.59 0.42 3.19
CA PHE A 84 -2.09 -0.18 1.97
C PHE A 84 -2.21 0.91 0.88
N ALA A 85 -1.56 0.67 -0.26
CA ALA A 85 -1.70 1.47 -1.47
C ALA A 85 -2.61 0.72 -2.45
N PHE A 86 -3.72 1.34 -2.81
CA PHE A 86 -4.75 0.72 -3.64
C PHE A 86 -4.31 0.59 -5.10
N GLN A 87 -4.87 -0.37 -5.82
CA GLN A 87 -4.68 -0.49 -7.26
C GLN A 87 -5.06 0.80 -7.99
N GLN A 88 -6.19 1.38 -7.64
CA GLN A 88 -6.61 2.69 -8.12
C GLN A 88 -6.42 3.74 -7.02
N PRO A 89 -5.57 4.77 -7.24
CA PRO A 89 -5.32 5.79 -6.23
C PRO A 89 -6.58 6.61 -5.97
N VAL A 90 -6.80 6.94 -4.69
CA VAL A 90 -7.96 7.70 -4.24
C VAL A 90 -7.78 9.19 -4.57
N ARG A 91 -8.84 9.84 -5.02
CA ARG A 91 -8.89 11.28 -5.28
C ARG A 91 -9.60 11.98 -4.14
N PHE A 92 -9.06 13.11 -3.73
CA PHE A 92 -9.60 13.91 -2.64
C PHE A 92 -9.94 15.33 -3.15
N LYS A 93 -11.20 15.73 -3.05
CA LYS A 93 -11.60 17.09 -3.41
C LYS A 93 -11.26 18.04 -2.28
N GLY A 94 -10.63 19.18 -2.61
CA GLY A 94 -10.31 20.22 -1.63
C GLY A 94 -9.09 19.94 -0.75
N ILE A 95 -8.29 18.91 -1.04
CA ILE A 95 -7.07 18.56 -0.30
C ILE A 95 -5.88 18.73 -1.22
N THR A 96 -4.88 19.50 -0.77
CA THR A 96 -3.60 19.61 -1.49
C THR A 96 -2.69 18.42 -1.24
N VAL A 97 -1.69 18.23 -2.09
CA VAL A 97 -0.65 17.20 -1.89
C VAL A 97 0.06 17.41 -0.55
N LEU A 98 0.35 18.65 -0.17
CA LEU A 98 0.94 18.98 1.13
C LEU A 98 0.05 18.55 2.30
N ASP A 99 -1.25 18.83 2.21
CA ASP A 99 -2.20 18.44 3.26
C ASP A 99 -2.31 16.92 3.38
N LEU A 100 -2.33 16.22 2.23
CA LEU A 100 -2.36 14.75 2.21
C LEU A 100 -1.12 14.14 2.86
N LEU A 101 0.07 14.67 2.54
CA LEU A 101 1.33 14.22 3.15
C LEU A 101 1.36 14.49 4.66
N ARG A 102 0.87 15.64 5.12
CA ARG A 102 0.75 15.97 6.55
C ARG A 102 -0.20 15.03 7.30
N LEU A 103 -1.35 14.74 6.69
CA LEU A 103 -2.31 13.77 7.24
C LEU A 103 -1.69 12.38 7.35
N ALA A 104 -0.98 11.94 6.31
CA ALA A 104 -0.33 10.64 6.30
C ALA A 104 0.77 10.54 7.38
N ALA A 105 1.63 11.54 7.48
CA ALA A 105 2.74 11.56 8.42
C ALA A 105 2.31 11.66 9.89
N LYS A 106 1.05 12.02 10.17
CA LYS A 106 0.52 12.28 11.52
C LYS A 106 1.37 13.29 12.33
N LYS A 107 2.13 14.12 11.65
CA LYS A 107 2.98 15.19 12.24
C LYS A 107 2.94 16.44 11.38
N ARG A 108 3.35 17.57 11.98
CA ARG A 108 3.57 18.81 11.25
C ARG A 108 4.75 18.65 10.32
N LEU A 109 4.51 18.33 9.04
CA LEU A 109 5.53 18.37 8.01
C LEU A 109 5.76 19.82 7.56
N SER A 110 7.02 20.23 7.50
CA SER A 110 7.41 21.43 6.77
C SER A 110 7.25 21.23 5.27
N VAL A 111 7.16 22.32 4.52
CA VAL A 111 7.12 22.26 3.05
C VAL A 111 8.39 21.58 2.50
N GLY A 112 9.55 21.80 3.11
CA GLY A 112 10.81 21.17 2.72
C GLY A 112 10.78 19.64 2.86
N GLU A 113 10.28 19.11 3.99
CA GLU A 113 10.14 17.67 4.19
C GLU A 113 9.15 17.06 3.19
N ALA A 114 8.02 17.74 2.92
CA ALA A 114 7.06 17.28 1.91
C ALA A 114 7.70 17.26 0.50
N CYS A 115 8.53 18.24 0.18
CA CYS A 115 9.29 18.28 -1.06
C CYS A 115 10.26 17.10 -1.21
N ASN A 116 10.90 16.66 -0.12
CA ASN A 116 11.77 15.49 -0.15
C ASN A 116 11.01 14.24 -0.53
N TYR A 117 9.85 13.95 0.10
CA TYR A 117 9.02 12.80 -0.27
C TYR A 117 8.56 12.83 -1.73
N LEU A 118 8.19 14.00 -2.25
CA LEU A 118 7.82 14.15 -3.66
C LEU A 118 9.02 13.90 -4.59
N SER A 119 10.21 14.37 -4.23
CA SER A 119 11.43 14.12 -4.99
C SER A 119 11.81 12.64 -5.02
N GLU A 120 11.62 11.91 -3.90
CA GLU A 120 11.87 10.47 -3.83
C GLU A 120 11.03 9.69 -4.84
N VAL A 121 9.79 10.12 -5.08
CA VAL A 121 8.90 9.50 -6.09
C VAL A 121 9.03 10.13 -7.47
N GLY A 122 10.03 10.98 -7.70
CA GLY A 122 10.31 11.59 -8.99
C GLY A 122 9.31 12.67 -9.43
N LEU A 123 8.67 13.35 -8.48
CA LEU A 123 7.82 14.51 -8.74
C LEU A 123 8.55 15.81 -8.40
N CYS A 124 8.42 16.82 -9.30
CA CYS A 124 8.95 18.16 -9.02
C CYS A 124 8.14 18.81 -7.90
N ALA A 125 8.74 18.97 -6.73
CA ALA A 125 8.04 19.45 -5.54
C ALA A 125 7.36 20.80 -5.73
N LYS A 126 8.02 21.74 -6.44
CA LYS A 126 7.48 23.08 -6.71
C LYS A 126 6.17 23.05 -7.49
N ASP A 127 6.03 22.05 -8.38
CA ASP A 127 4.88 21.96 -9.26
C ASP A 127 3.72 21.21 -8.60
N TYR A 128 3.99 20.37 -7.60
CA TYR A 128 2.97 19.47 -7.03
C TYR A 128 2.57 19.78 -5.60
N VAL A 129 3.43 20.34 -4.76
CA VAL A 129 3.19 20.49 -3.32
C VAL A 129 1.87 21.22 -2.98
N ASN A 130 1.51 22.22 -3.77
CA ASN A 130 0.28 23.01 -3.59
C ASN A 130 -0.86 22.59 -4.53
N ARG A 131 -0.68 21.57 -5.35
CA ARG A 131 -1.74 21.08 -6.24
C ARG A 131 -2.78 20.29 -5.45
N GLU A 132 -4.03 20.43 -5.86
CA GLU A 132 -5.13 19.63 -5.34
C GLU A 132 -5.06 18.20 -5.87
N VAL A 133 -5.34 17.22 -5.01
CA VAL A 133 -5.36 15.79 -5.36
C VAL A 133 -6.66 15.42 -6.05
N ASN A 134 -6.87 15.93 -7.25
CA ASN A 134 -8.11 15.82 -8.00
C ASN A 134 -7.93 15.22 -9.41
N ALA A 135 -8.96 15.37 -10.24
CA ALA A 135 -9.00 14.83 -11.60
C ALA A 135 -8.00 15.48 -12.59
N SER A 136 -7.35 16.59 -12.22
CA SER A 136 -6.34 17.23 -13.07
C SER A 136 -4.98 16.51 -13.05
N LEU A 137 -4.79 15.60 -12.10
CA LEU A 137 -3.60 14.76 -12.01
C LEU A 137 -3.77 13.50 -12.87
N SER A 138 -2.73 13.13 -13.60
CA SER A 138 -2.69 11.85 -14.32
C SER A 138 -2.67 10.66 -13.35
N GLY A 139 -3.00 9.47 -13.85
CA GLY A 139 -2.95 8.24 -13.04
C GLY A 139 -1.55 7.98 -12.46
N GLY A 140 -0.50 8.19 -13.26
CA GLY A 140 0.88 8.03 -12.81
C GLY A 140 1.32 9.07 -11.78
N GLU A 141 0.85 10.31 -11.86
CA GLU A 141 1.10 11.34 -10.83
C GLU A 141 0.41 10.99 -9.52
N LEU A 142 -0.87 10.62 -9.57
CA LEU A 142 -1.63 10.19 -8.40
C LEU A 142 -0.98 8.99 -7.72
N LYS A 143 -0.52 8.01 -8.49
CA LYS A 143 0.15 6.82 -7.95
C LYS A 143 1.45 7.17 -7.23
N ARG A 144 2.26 8.05 -7.79
CA ARG A 144 3.49 8.52 -7.15
C ARG A 144 3.19 9.34 -5.88
N ILE A 145 2.13 10.16 -5.88
CA ILE A 145 1.69 10.88 -4.68
C ILE A 145 1.23 9.87 -3.61
N GLU A 146 0.47 8.84 -3.97
CA GLU A 146 0.06 7.77 -3.04
C GLU A 146 1.28 7.09 -2.40
N ILE A 147 2.30 6.74 -3.19
CA ILE A 147 3.54 6.15 -2.67
C ILE A 147 4.26 7.14 -1.75
N ALA A 148 4.33 8.43 -2.10
CA ALA A 148 4.89 9.45 -1.23
C ALA A 148 4.16 9.55 0.11
N THR A 149 2.83 9.35 0.15
CA THR A 149 2.07 9.29 1.42
C THR A 149 2.42 8.08 2.27
N VAL A 150 2.66 6.92 1.64
CA VAL A 150 3.11 5.71 2.34
C VAL A 150 4.50 5.94 2.96
N LEU A 151 5.43 6.54 2.20
CA LEU A 151 6.76 6.90 2.69
C LEU A 151 6.70 7.90 3.86
N ALA A 152 5.90 8.97 3.70
CA ALA A 152 5.72 10.00 4.73
C ALA A 152 5.13 9.43 6.03
N ARG A 153 4.30 8.40 5.93
CA ARG A 153 3.72 7.71 7.07
C ARG A 153 4.74 6.92 7.88
N GLY A 154 5.81 6.42 7.26
CA GLY A 154 6.87 5.65 7.93
C GLY A 154 6.32 4.36 8.54
N THR A 155 5.58 3.58 7.76
CA THR A 155 4.94 2.35 8.23
C THR A 155 5.93 1.18 8.30
N ARG A 156 5.67 0.25 9.21
CA ARG A 156 6.47 -0.96 9.42
C ARG A 156 6.21 -2.03 8.35
N LEU A 157 4.98 -2.08 7.83
CA LEU A 157 4.58 -2.94 6.72
C LEU A 157 3.84 -2.09 5.68
N SER A 158 4.36 -2.01 4.47
CA SER A 158 3.73 -1.33 3.35
C SER A 158 3.30 -2.35 2.31
N ILE A 159 2.03 -2.32 1.94
CA ILE A 159 1.43 -3.21 0.95
C ILE A 159 1.06 -2.38 -0.27
N PHE A 160 1.52 -2.80 -1.44
CA PHE A 160 1.22 -2.17 -2.73
C PHE A 160 0.50 -3.18 -3.62
N ASP A 161 -0.76 -2.89 -3.96
CA ASP A 161 -1.57 -3.74 -4.82
C ASP A 161 -1.51 -3.22 -6.26
N GLU A 162 -0.86 -3.99 -7.14
CA GLU A 162 -0.65 -3.67 -8.56
C GLU A 162 -0.22 -2.19 -8.78
N PRO A 163 0.90 -1.76 -8.18
CA PRO A 163 1.30 -0.34 -8.21
C PRO A 163 1.59 0.18 -9.62
N GLU A 164 1.75 -0.70 -10.59
CA GLU A 164 1.97 -0.40 -12.01
C GLU A 164 0.67 -0.22 -12.81
N ALA A 165 -0.49 -0.58 -12.24
CA ALA A 165 -1.75 -0.54 -12.99
C ALA A 165 -2.13 0.88 -13.43
N GLY A 166 -2.38 1.04 -14.73
CA GLY A 166 -2.77 2.33 -15.32
C GLY A 166 -1.65 3.36 -15.43
N ILE A 167 -0.39 2.94 -15.32
CA ILE A 167 0.78 3.80 -15.46
C ILE A 167 1.38 3.65 -16.87
N ASP A 168 1.76 4.77 -17.48
CA ASP A 168 2.50 4.78 -18.74
C ASP A 168 3.95 4.26 -18.57
N LEU A 169 4.57 3.86 -19.68
CA LEU A 169 5.91 3.24 -19.67
C LEU A 169 6.99 4.13 -19.05
N TRP A 170 6.93 5.44 -19.20
CA TRP A 170 7.91 6.37 -18.66
C TRP A 170 7.76 6.52 -17.14
N SER A 171 6.52 6.65 -16.67
CA SER A 171 6.20 6.68 -15.25
C SER A 171 6.54 5.35 -14.56
N PHE A 172 6.40 4.21 -15.27
CA PHE A 172 6.77 2.89 -14.77
C PHE A 172 8.27 2.78 -14.47
N GLN A 173 9.14 3.32 -15.32
CA GLN A 173 10.58 3.36 -15.03
C GLN A 173 10.92 4.16 -13.76
N SER A 174 10.21 5.26 -13.55
CA SER A 174 10.36 6.06 -12.31
C SER A 174 9.89 5.28 -11.09
N LEU A 175 8.79 4.54 -11.20
CA LEU A 175 8.26 3.68 -10.15
C LEU A 175 9.27 2.58 -9.76
N ILE A 176 9.91 1.94 -10.73
CA ILE A 176 10.97 0.94 -10.46
C ILE A 176 12.10 1.55 -9.63
N LYS A 177 12.52 2.78 -9.94
CA LYS A 177 13.58 3.45 -9.16
C LYS A 177 13.15 3.69 -7.71
N VAL A 178 11.90 4.09 -7.49
CA VAL A 178 11.33 4.29 -6.14
C VAL A 178 11.36 2.98 -5.36
N PHE A 179 10.86 1.89 -5.93
CA PHE A 179 10.86 0.60 -5.24
C PHE A 179 12.27 0.05 -4.99
N ARG A 180 13.21 0.27 -5.90
CA ARG A 180 14.63 -0.06 -5.67
C ARG A 180 15.19 0.73 -4.49
N HIS A 181 14.95 2.04 -4.45
CA HIS A 181 15.38 2.90 -3.35
C HIS A 181 14.76 2.45 -2.02
N MET A 182 13.45 2.16 -1.99
CA MET A 182 12.79 1.62 -0.80
C MET A 182 13.44 0.31 -0.33
N ARG A 183 13.70 -0.62 -1.24
CA ARG A 183 14.37 -1.89 -0.92
C ARG A 183 15.76 -1.65 -0.32
N ASP A 184 16.54 -0.76 -0.90
CA ASP A 184 17.91 -0.50 -0.50
C ASP A 184 17.96 0.24 0.86
N THR A 185 16.96 1.05 1.20
CA THR A 185 16.84 1.74 2.50
C THR A 185 16.34 0.84 3.63
N ILE A 186 15.59 -0.23 3.33
CA ILE A 186 15.12 -1.21 4.34
C ILE A 186 16.31 -1.97 4.95
N HIS A 187 17.44 -2.08 4.22
CA HIS A 187 18.63 -2.80 4.65
C HIS A 187 19.73 -1.91 5.28
N GLY A 188 19.47 -0.61 5.44
CA GLY A 188 20.39 0.38 6.01
C GLY A 188 20.20 0.59 7.52
#